data_ad01227bfc6c54ac6a706a43ca1e1633
#
_entry.id   ad01227bfc6c54ac6a706a43ca1e1633
#
_cell.length_a   1.000
_cell.length_b   1.000
_cell.length_c   1.000
_cell.angle_alpha   90.00
_cell.angle_beta   90.00
_cell.angle_gamma   90.00
#
_symmetry.space_group_name_H-M   'P 1'
#
loop_
_entity.id
_entity.type
_entity.pdbx_description
1 polymer ?
#
loop_
_entity_poly.entity_id
_entity_poly.type
_entity_poly.pdbx_seq_one_letter_code
_entity_poly.pdbx_strand_id
1 'polypeptide(L)'
;TDPNGGCVFWSAGAQPPELLMSGEVVMATGWNGRFFNAIVGEGAPLVQVWDGQGLDYEYFALVKGGPNEADAKKALAMMTNTEMLAGSAKYIAYAPYRKSSLDVITAGEPWYKDGKTNMMPQMPTAPANTKNYFLVDPFFWADNNTEISEKWEAMKAGL
;
A
#
# COMPACT_ATOMS: atom_id res chain seq x y z
N THR A 1 9.08 -0.32 32.33
CA THR A 1 8.59 -1.31 31.36
C THR A 1 7.36 -0.74 30.70
N ASP A 2 7.39 -0.64 29.40
CA ASP A 2 6.27 -0.21 28.58
C ASP A 2 5.09 -1.16 28.82
N PRO A 3 3.91 -0.69 29.30
CA PRO A 3 2.75 -1.52 29.58
C PRO A 3 2.24 -2.24 28.33
N ASN A 4 2.62 -1.78 27.13
CA ASN A 4 2.25 -2.37 25.84
C ASN A 4 3.30 -3.35 25.30
N GLY A 5 4.26 -3.80 26.14
CA GLY A 5 5.30 -4.72 25.72
C GLY A 5 6.21 -4.18 24.61
N GLY A 6 6.33 -2.86 24.46
CA GLY A 6 7.10 -2.20 23.41
C GLY A 6 6.34 -2.00 22.10
N CYS A 7 5.02 -2.23 22.07
CA CYS A 7 4.19 -2.03 20.87
C CYS A 7 3.48 -0.68 20.87
N VAL A 8 3.54 0.02 19.74
CA VAL A 8 2.77 1.23 19.48
C VAL A 8 1.74 0.94 18.40
N PHE A 9 0.45 1.16 18.69
CA PHE A 9 -0.62 0.98 17.72
C PHE A 9 -0.90 2.30 17.00
N TRP A 10 -0.69 2.30 15.70
CA TRP A 10 -0.94 3.45 14.87
C TRP A 10 -2.40 3.47 14.35
N SER A 11 -2.92 4.65 14.07
CA SER A 11 -4.27 4.86 13.54
C SER A 11 -4.29 5.68 12.24
N ALA A 12 -3.18 6.29 11.87
CA ALA A 12 -3.05 7.05 10.63
C ALA A 12 -1.86 6.55 9.81
N GLY A 13 -2.04 6.43 8.49
CA GLY A 13 -1.03 5.83 7.60
C GLY A 13 0.33 6.54 7.55
N ALA A 14 0.43 7.80 8.00
CA ALA A 14 1.69 8.52 8.11
C ALA A 14 2.50 8.16 9.37
N GLN A 15 1.85 7.66 10.42
CA GLN A 15 2.49 7.40 11.70
C GLN A 15 3.63 6.37 11.66
N PRO A 16 3.51 5.20 10.97
CA PRO A 16 4.59 4.21 10.98
C PRO A 16 5.95 4.74 10.55
N PRO A 17 6.13 5.43 9.41
CA PRO A 17 7.42 6.03 9.09
C PRO A 17 7.85 7.14 10.05
N GLU A 18 6.93 7.94 10.61
CA GLU A 18 7.23 8.97 11.60
C GLU A 18 7.78 8.37 12.89
N LEU A 19 7.18 7.28 13.40
CA LEU A 19 7.63 6.54 14.59
C LEU A 19 9.04 5.95 14.41
N LEU A 20 9.34 5.45 13.21
CA LEU A 20 10.69 4.98 12.86
C LEU A 20 11.69 6.13 12.80
N MET A 21 11.32 7.25 12.18
CA MET A 21 12.20 8.41 12.03
C MET A 21 12.51 9.09 13.36
N SER A 22 11.54 9.12 14.29
CA SER A 22 11.76 9.62 15.65
C SER A 22 12.58 8.68 16.54
N GLY A 23 12.77 7.42 16.12
CA GLY A 23 13.43 6.40 16.92
C GLY A 23 12.55 5.83 18.05
N GLU A 24 11.25 6.14 18.06
CA GLU A 24 10.31 5.61 19.04
C GLU A 24 10.10 4.10 18.86
N VAL A 25 10.17 3.62 17.62
CA VAL A 25 10.12 2.19 17.29
C VAL A 25 11.30 1.82 16.36
N VAL A 26 11.72 0.56 16.40
CA VAL A 26 12.79 0.02 15.54
C VAL A 26 12.26 -0.77 14.35
N MET A 27 11.00 -1.18 14.39
CA MET A 27 10.28 -1.85 13.30
C MET A 27 8.84 -1.35 13.28
N ALA A 28 8.26 -1.27 12.09
CA ALA A 28 6.85 -0.93 11.93
C ALA A 28 6.25 -1.66 10.72
N THR A 29 4.99 -2.01 10.81
CA THR A 29 4.17 -2.43 9.66
C THR A 29 3.33 -1.25 9.18
N GLY A 30 3.04 -1.20 7.89
CA GLY A 30 2.21 -0.14 7.32
C GLY A 30 2.11 -0.24 5.80
N TRP A 31 1.51 0.73 5.17
CA TRP A 31 1.34 0.76 3.73
C TRP A 31 2.63 1.14 3.01
N ASN A 32 3.04 0.32 2.04
CA ASN A 32 4.30 0.47 1.33
C ASN A 32 4.49 1.85 0.67
N GLY A 33 3.44 2.47 0.16
CA GLY A 33 3.51 3.80 -0.43
C GLY A 33 3.88 4.90 0.57
N ARG A 34 3.56 4.73 1.86
CA ARG A 34 3.98 5.66 2.92
C ARG A 34 5.47 5.54 3.22
N PHE A 35 5.98 4.31 3.31
CA PHE A 35 7.41 4.07 3.45
C PHE A 35 8.20 4.52 2.22
N PHE A 36 7.69 4.23 1.02
CA PHE A 36 8.29 4.72 -0.22
C PHE A 36 8.45 6.25 -0.21
N ASN A 37 7.40 6.98 0.18
CA ASN A 37 7.48 8.44 0.25
C ASN A 37 8.55 8.91 1.25
N ALA A 38 8.60 8.32 2.44
CA ALA A 38 9.62 8.65 3.43
C ALA A 38 11.04 8.34 2.91
N ILE A 39 11.27 7.17 2.30
CA ILE A 39 12.58 6.72 1.84
C ILE A 39 13.03 7.52 0.59
N VAL A 40 12.20 7.54 -0.45
CA VAL A 40 12.56 8.11 -1.76
C VAL A 40 12.22 9.60 -1.84
N GLY A 41 11.09 10.01 -1.29
CA GLY A 41 10.65 11.40 -1.32
C GLY A 41 11.38 12.30 -0.34
N GLU A 42 11.67 11.81 0.86
CA GLU A 42 12.21 12.58 1.98
C GLU A 42 13.64 12.17 2.38
N GLY A 43 14.16 11.09 1.80
CA GLY A 43 15.50 10.61 2.07
C GLY A 43 15.67 9.93 3.44
N ALA A 44 14.59 9.38 4.01
CA ALA A 44 14.63 8.70 5.29
C ALA A 44 15.55 7.48 5.25
N PRO A 45 16.42 7.25 6.27
CA PRO A 45 17.32 6.12 6.33
C PRO A 45 16.61 4.84 6.79
N LEU A 46 15.53 4.50 6.11
CA LEU A 46 14.70 3.33 6.38
C LEU A 46 14.89 2.26 5.31
N VAL A 47 14.66 1.02 5.66
CA VAL A 47 14.68 -0.13 4.75
C VAL A 47 13.31 -0.78 4.73
N GLN A 48 12.76 -0.98 3.55
CA GLN A 48 11.51 -1.70 3.36
C GLN A 48 11.80 -3.19 3.17
N VAL A 49 11.20 -4.02 4.01
CA VAL A 49 11.30 -5.48 3.96
C VAL A 49 10.01 -6.03 3.35
N TRP A 50 10.14 -6.81 2.28
CA TRP A 50 9.01 -7.38 1.54
C TRP A 50 8.66 -8.80 1.98
N ASP A 51 9.54 -9.47 2.70
CA ASP A 51 9.32 -10.85 3.15
C ASP A 51 8.12 -10.92 4.11
N GLY A 52 7.15 -11.77 3.80
CA GLY A 52 5.92 -11.88 4.56
C GLY A 52 4.89 -10.77 4.32
N GLN A 53 5.03 -9.98 3.24
CA GLN A 53 4.06 -8.92 2.94
C GLN A 53 2.65 -9.44 2.72
N GLY A 54 1.64 -8.68 3.17
CA GLY A 54 0.24 -8.86 2.78
C GLY A 54 -0.06 -8.03 1.53
N LEU A 55 -0.51 -8.68 0.46
CA LEU A 55 -1.05 -7.99 -0.71
C LEU A 55 -2.55 -7.83 -0.55
N ASP A 56 -3.00 -6.59 -0.60
CA ASP A 56 -4.41 -6.23 -0.58
C ASP A 56 -4.82 -5.58 -1.90
N TYR A 57 -6.09 -5.65 -2.23
CA TYR A 57 -6.65 -5.08 -3.44
C TYR A 57 -7.39 -3.80 -3.14
N GLU A 58 -7.06 -2.76 -3.87
CA GLU A 58 -7.80 -1.51 -3.91
C GLU A 58 -8.85 -1.57 -5.03
N TYR A 59 -10.00 -0.96 -4.82
CA TYR A 59 -11.12 -1.02 -5.76
C TYR A 59 -11.60 0.37 -6.14
N PHE A 60 -11.86 0.56 -7.43
CA PHE A 60 -12.71 1.66 -7.87
C PHE A 60 -14.17 1.20 -7.81
N ALA A 61 -15.02 2.01 -7.22
CA ALA A 61 -16.43 1.72 -7.12
C ALA A 61 -17.28 2.87 -7.70
N LEU A 62 -18.39 2.52 -8.30
CA LEU A 62 -19.41 3.48 -8.72
C LEU A 62 -20.54 3.49 -7.70
N VAL A 63 -20.95 4.68 -7.29
CA VAL A 63 -22.10 4.84 -6.40
C VAL A 63 -23.38 4.53 -7.19
N LYS A 64 -24.10 3.49 -6.78
CA LYS A 64 -25.37 3.09 -7.41
C LYS A 64 -26.41 4.21 -7.28
N GLY A 65 -27.05 4.53 -8.39
CA GLY A 65 -28.11 5.57 -8.43
C GLY A 65 -27.57 7.00 -8.42
N GLY A 66 -26.27 7.20 -8.63
CA GLY A 66 -25.69 8.53 -8.82
C GLY A 66 -26.23 9.22 -10.08
N PRO A 67 -26.36 10.56 -10.09
CA PRO A 67 -27.00 11.30 -11.19
C PRO A 67 -26.24 11.21 -12.53
N ASN A 68 -24.93 10.91 -12.48
CA ASN A 68 -24.04 10.90 -13.66
C ASN A 68 -23.45 9.50 -13.91
N GLU A 69 -24.19 8.43 -13.65
CA GLU A 69 -23.69 7.05 -13.73
C GLU A 69 -23.05 6.72 -15.09
N ALA A 70 -23.64 7.18 -16.19
CA ALA A 70 -23.12 6.92 -17.54
C ALA A 70 -21.72 7.55 -17.75
N ASP A 71 -21.52 8.78 -17.31
CA ASP A 71 -20.23 9.46 -17.45
C ASP A 71 -19.21 8.96 -16.42
N ALA A 72 -19.65 8.58 -15.23
CA ALA A 72 -18.81 7.93 -14.22
C ALA A 72 -18.27 6.58 -14.73
N LYS A 73 -19.07 5.79 -15.46
CA LYS A 73 -18.61 4.55 -16.12
C LYS A 73 -17.54 4.83 -17.18
N LYS A 74 -17.72 5.88 -18.00
CA LYS A 74 -16.70 6.28 -19.00
C LYS A 74 -15.40 6.73 -18.32
N ALA A 75 -15.52 7.57 -17.28
CA ALA A 75 -14.37 8.02 -16.50
C ALA A 75 -13.63 6.84 -15.87
N LEU A 76 -14.34 5.89 -15.25
CA LEU A 76 -13.76 4.68 -14.69
C LEU A 76 -13.02 3.86 -15.74
N ALA A 77 -13.62 3.64 -16.91
CA ALA A 77 -12.96 2.91 -18.01
C ALA A 77 -11.69 3.61 -18.49
N MET A 78 -11.68 4.94 -18.53
CA MET A 78 -10.50 5.73 -18.87
C MET A 78 -9.43 5.63 -17.78
N MET A 79 -9.79 5.82 -16.50
CA MET A 79 -8.86 5.77 -15.37
C MET A 79 -8.21 4.38 -15.19
N THR A 80 -8.91 3.33 -15.60
CA THR A 80 -8.43 1.95 -15.47
C THR A 80 -7.79 1.38 -16.74
N ASN A 81 -7.54 2.21 -17.75
CA ASN A 81 -6.79 1.77 -18.92
C ASN A 81 -5.30 1.57 -18.57
N THR A 82 -4.57 0.93 -19.47
CA THR A 82 -3.16 0.56 -19.29
C THR A 82 -2.28 1.75 -18.94
N GLU A 83 -2.39 2.83 -19.70
CA GLU A 83 -1.53 4.02 -19.59
C GLU A 83 -1.81 4.80 -18.30
N MET A 84 -3.08 5.00 -17.97
CA MET A 84 -3.46 5.76 -16.78
C MET A 84 -3.07 5.04 -15.49
N LEU A 85 -3.26 3.72 -15.43
CA LEU A 85 -2.84 2.94 -14.27
C LEU A 85 -1.31 2.89 -14.14
N ALA A 86 -0.58 2.76 -15.24
CA ALA A 86 0.88 2.86 -15.20
C ALA A 86 1.33 4.25 -14.73
N GLY A 87 0.65 5.30 -15.18
CA GLY A 87 0.98 6.67 -14.85
C GLY A 87 1.00 6.98 -13.34
N SER A 88 0.20 6.28 -12.54
CA SER A 88 0.20 6.45 -11.07
C SER A 88 1.56 6.10 -10.44
N ALA A 89 2.29 5.15 -11.03
CA ALA A 89 3.61 4.76 -10.56
C ALA A 89 4.67 5.88 -10.66
N LYS A 90 4.40 6.94 -11.38
CA LYS A 90 5.25 8.14 -11.40
C LYS A 90 5.23 8.91 -10.08
N TYR A 91 4.26 8.62 -9.21
CA TYR A 91 4.02 9.41 -8.01
C TYR A 91 4.02 8.59 -6.73
N ILE A 92 3.68 7.30 -6.81
CA ILE A 92 3.57 6.42 -5.64
C ILE A 92 3.87 4.97 -6.01
N ALA A 93 4.40 4.20 -5.07
CA ALA A 93 4.78 2.81 -5.26
C ALA A 93 3.62 1.82 -5.03
N TYR A 94 2.42 2.15 -5.46
CA TYR A 94 1.32 1.20 -5.51
C TYR A 94 1.26 0.54 -6.88
N ALA A 95 1.31 -0.80 -6.88
CA ALA A 95 1.32 -1.53 -8.13
C ALA A 95 -0.03 -1.48 -8.84
N PRO A 96 -0.05 -1.25 -10.16
CA PRO A 96 -1.26 -1.43 -10.93
C PRO A 96 -1.68 -2.90 -10.92
N TYR A 97 -2.99 -3.17 -10.81
CA TYR A 97 -3.52 -4.53 -10.89
C TYR A 97 -3.64 -5.05 -12.34
N ARG A 98 -3.43 -4.20 -13.33
CA ARG A 98 -3.40 -4.58 -14.74
C ARG A 98 -1.98 -4.96 -15.16
N LYS A 99 -1.78 -6.21 -15.61
CA LYS A 99 -0.47 -6.70 -16.06
C LYS A 99 0.14 -5.84 -17.17
N SER A 100 -0.66 -5.43 -18.16
CA SER A 100 -0.20 -4.55 -19.23
C SER A 100 0.32 -3.19 -18.73
N SER A 101 -0.15 -2.72 -17.59
CA SER A 101 0.39 -1.48 -16.99
C SER A 101 1.76 -1.70 -16.33
N LEU A 102 2.03 -2.90 -15.81
CA LEU A 102 3.37 -3.25 -15.34
C LEU A 102 4.38 -3.31 -16.51
N ASP A 103 3.95 -3.77 -17.68
CA ASP A 103 4.80 -3.82 -18.88
C ASP A 103 5.20 -2.41 -19.36
N VAL A 104 4.35 -1.41 -19.10
CA VAL A 104 4.66 0.01 -19.39
C VAL A 104 5.68 0.57 -18.41
N ILE A 105 5.68 0.12 -17.14
CA ILE A 105 6.65 0.53 -16.13
C ILE A 105 7.94 -0.26 -16.34
N THR A 106 8.85 0.29 -17.13
CA THR A 106 10.05 -0.42 -17.57
C THR A 106 11.01 -0.70 -16.41
N ALA A 107 11.43 -1.97 -16.28
CA ALA A 107 12.43 -2.38 -15.31
C ALA A 107 13.82 -1.84 -15.69
N GLY A 108 14.56 -1.34 -14.70
CA GLY A 108 15.92 -0.81 -14.90
C GLY A 108 16.00 0.62 -15.40
N GLU A 109 14.87 1.24 -15.72
CA GLU A 109 14.80 2.65 -16.16
C GLU A 109 14.13 3.52 -15.11
N PRO A 110 14.50 4.80 -15.01
CA PRO A 110 13.80 5.74 -14.15
C PRO A 110 12.36 5.94 -14.63
N TRP A 111 11.41 5.66 -13.75
CA TRP A 111 9.98 5.90 -14.02
C TRP A 111 9.36 6.93 -13.09
N TYR A 112 9.92 7.10 -11.90
CA TYR A 112 9.42 8.06 -10.93
C TYR A 112 9.58 9.50 -11.43
N LYS A 113 8.76 10.41 -10.94
CA LYS A 113 8.76 11.84 -11.31
C LYS A 113 10.09 12.56 -11.09
N ASP A 114 10.98 12.00 -10.27
CA ASP A 114 12.32 12.56 -10.03
C ASP A 114 13.32 12.29 -11.17
N GLY A 115 12.94 11.47 -12.16
CA GLY A 115 13.78 11.08 -13.28
C GLY A 115 15.00 10.23 -12.92
N LYS A 116 15.05 9.65 -11.74
CA LYS A 116 16.19 8.88 -11.21
C LYS A 116 15.80 7.54 -10.67
N THR A 117 14.66 7.44 -9.98
CA THR A 117 14.25 6.24 -9.27
C THR A 117 13.58 5.25 -10.20
N ASN A 118 14.14 4.03 -10.25
CA ASN A 118 13.48 2.89 -10.88
C ASN A 118 12.34 2.42 -9.99
N MET A 119 11.11 2.41 -10.53
CA MET A 119 9.91 2.06 -9.78
C MET A 119 9.67 0.55 -9.68
N MET A 120 10.21 -0.27 -10.58
CA MET A 120 9.96 -1.72 -10.52
C MET A 120 10.38 -2.37 -9.20
N PRO A 121 11.56 -2.10 -8.63
CA PRO A 121 11.92 -2.64 -7.31
C PRO A 121 11.06 -2.14 -6.16
N GLN A 122 10.35 -1.04 -6.36
CA GLN A 122 9.49 -0.42 -5.35
C GLN A 122 8.05 -0.95 -5.37
N MET A 123 7.71 -1.76 -6.39
CA MET A 123 6.36 -2.29 -6.54
C MET A 123 6.15 -3.53 -5.65
N PRO A 124 5.06 -3.62 -4.88
CA PRO A 124 4.76 -4.78 -4.06
C PRO A 124 4.60 -6.06 -4.89
N THR A 125 4.20 -5.94 -6.16
CA THR A 125 4.02 -7.06 -7.10
C THR A 125 5.25 -7.36 -7.96
N ALA A 126 6.38 -6.69 -7.74
CA ALA A 126 7.62 -7.01 -8.46
C ALA A 126 8.06 -8.46 -8.14
N PRO A 127 8.60 -9.21 -9.13
CA PRO A 127 8.98 -10.62 -8.93
C PRO A 127 9.95 -10.83 -7.77
N ALA A 128 10.83 -9.87 -7.51
CA ALA A 128 11.77 -9.94 -6.38
C ALA A 128 11.06 -9.83 -5.01
N ASN A 129 9.93 -9.13 -4.96
CA ASN A 129 9.20 -8.81 -3.74
C ASN A 129 8.08 -9.82 -3.43
N THR A 130 7.74 -10.70 -4.38
CA THR A 130 6.66 -11.70 -4.25
C THR A 130 7.17 -13.13 -4.00
N LYS A 131 8.33 -13.27 -3.37
CA LYS A 131 8.88 -14.59 -3.02
C LYS A 131 8.16 -15.23 -1.84
N ASN A 132 7.78 -14.43 -0.86
CA ASN A 132 7.04 -14.83 0.32
C ASN A 132 6.00 -13.74 0.64
N TYR A 133 4.73 -14.04 0.39
CA TYR A 133 3.62 -13.12 0.60
C TYR A 133 2.32 -13.89 0.83
N PHE A 134 1.32 -13.22 1.34
CA PHE A 134 -0.05 -13.72 1.37
C PHE A 134 -1.01 -12.72 0.71
N LEU A 135 -2.12 -13.22 0.20
CA LEU A 135 -3.20 -12.38 -0.30
C LEU A 135 -4.19 -12.13 0.84
N VAL A 136 -4.56 -10.88 1.02
CA VAL A 136 -5.67 -10.53 1.92
C VAL A 136 -6.96 -11.04 1.28
N ASP A 137 -7.67 -11.94 1.97
CA ASP A 137 -8.90 -12.53 1.46
C ASP A 137 -10.11 -11.67 1.82
N PRO A 138 -10.71 -10.97 0.83
CA PRO A 138 -11.85 -10.08 1.11
C PRO A 138 -13.10 -10.83 1.59
N PHE A 139 -13.28 -12.09 1.20
CA PHE A 139 -14.42 -12.89 1.66
C PHE A 139 -14.26 -13.28 3.12
N PHE A 140 -13.06 -13.73 3.51
CA PHE A 140 -12.75 -13.98 4.92
C PHE A 140 -13.03 -12.73 5.78
N TRP A 141 -12.56 -11.57 5.34
CA TRP A 141 -12.79 -10.33 6.09
C TRP A 141 -14.24 -9.87 6.09
N ALA A 142 -14.98 -10.09 4.99
CA ALA A 142 -16.42 -9.80 4.95
C ALA A 142 -17.19 -10.59 6.02
N ASP A 143 -16.81 -11.84 6.25
CA ASP A 143 -17.50 -12.72 7.18
C ASP A 143 -17.02 -12.53 8.64
N ASN A 144 -15.76 -12.18 8.86
CA ASN A 144 -15.13 -12.24 10.19
C ASN A 144 -14.72 -10.87 10.76
N ASN A 145 -14.82 -9.77 10.00
CA ASN A 145 -14.30 -8.46 10.41
C ASN A 145 -14.85 -8.00 11.77
N THR A 146 -16.14 -8.18 12.02
CA THR A 146 -16.76 -7.73 13.28
C THR A 146 -16.15 -8.44 14.48
N GLU A 147 -16.11 -9.77 14.46
CA GLU A 147 -15.56 -10.58 15.57
C GLU A 147 -14.07 -10.29 15.79
N ILE A 148 -13.30 -10.22 14.70
CA ILE A 148 -11.85 -9.97 14.79
C ILE A 148 -11.58 -8.57 15.31
N SER A 149 -12.35 -7.56 14.87
CA SER A 149 -12.22 -6.19 15.36
C SER A 149 -12.51 -6.07 16.85
N GLU A 150 -13.55 -6.74 17.33
CA GLU A 150 -13.87 -6.79 18.78
C GLU A 150 -12.73 -7.42 19.58
N LYS A 151 -12.19 -8.55 19.12
CA LYS A 151 -11.02 -9.20 19.75
C LYS A 151 -9.78 -8.31 19.73
N TRP A 152 -9.56 -7.61 18.64
CA TRP A 152 -8.45 -6.66 18.49
C TRP A 152 -8.57 -5.51 19.49
N GLU A 153 -9.74 -4.89 19.61
CA GLU A 153 -9.95 -3.79 20.56
C GLU A 153 -9.82 -4.30 22.03
N ALA A 154 -10.34 -5.50 22.33
CA ALA A 154 -10.18 -6.10 23.65
C ALA A 154 -8.70 -6.40 23.99
N MET A 155 -7.93 -6.87 23.02
CA MET A 155 -6.49 -7.09 23.18
C MET A 155 -5.77 -5.79 23.49
N LYS A 156 -6.01 -4.72 22.71
CA LYS A 156 -5.39 -3.41 22.94
C LYS A 156 -5.74 -2.82 24.30
N ALA A 157 -6.96 -3.03 24.76
CA ALA A 157 -7.40 -2.53 26.07
C ALA A 157 -6.81 -3.32 27.26
N GLY A 158 -6.30 -4.53 27.01
CA GLY A 158 -5.65 -5.38 28.01
C GLY A 158 -4.14 -5.25 28.07
N LEU A 159 -3.56 -4.51 27.13
CA LEU A 159 -2.13 -4.18 27.09
C LEU A 159 -1.85 -2.86 27.78
#